data_be922245d0a91ce0fe7cba36b8395126
#
_entry.id   be922245d0a91ce0fe7cba36b8395126
#
_cell.length_a   1.000
_cell.length_b   1.000
_cell.length_c   1.000
_cell.angle_alpha   90.00
_cell.angle_beta   90.00
_cell.angle_gamma   90.00
#
_symmetry.space_group_name_H-M   'P 1'
#
loop_
_entity.id
_entity.type
_entity.pdbx_description
1 polymer ?
#
loop_
_entity_poly.entity_id
_entity_poly.type
_entity_poly.pdbx_seq_one_letter_code
_entity_poly.pdbx_strand_id
1 'polypeptide(L)'
;MSRKTVNAICRTSPGAKVSDPWGGGHDAWKVGGKMFACIGAVTPGVSVKTDGIETAQMLIDAGLAVRAPYFHRSWVGSFVLKR
;
A
#
# COMPACT_ATOMS: atom_id res chain seq x y z
N MET A 1 -11.12 -6.47 3.79
CA MET A 1 -10.42 -6.53 2.50
C MET A 1 -9.27 -7.53 2.61
N SER A 2 -9.13 -8.43 1.66
CA SER A 2 -8.08 -9.44 1.67
C SER A 2 -6.92 -9.03 0.75
N ARG A 3 -5.76 -9.67 0.94
CA ARG A 3 -4.61 -9.48 0.05
C ARG A 3 -4.97 -9.75 -1.41
N LYS A 4 -5.73 -10.81 -1.66
CA LYS A 4 -6.20 -11.16 -3.01
C LYS A 4 -7.04 -10.04 -3.62
N THR A 5 -7.95 -9.47 -2.85
CA THR A 5 -8.80 -8.36 -3.30
C THR A 5 -7.98 -7.12 -3.62
N VAL A 6 -7.03 -6.77 -2.75
CA VAL A 6 -6.14 -5.61 -2.97
C VAL A 6 -5.32 -5.81 -4.25
N ASN A 7 -4.74 -6.99 -4.43
CA ASN A 7 -3.97 -7.30 -5.64
C ASN A 7 -4.82 -7.23 -6.90
N ALA A 8 -6.06 -7.69 -6.84
CA ALA A 8 -6.98 -7.60 -7.97
C ALA A 8 -7.27 -6.14 -8.35
N ILE A 9 -7.48 -5.28 -7.37
CA ILE A 9 -7.69 -3.85 -7.60
C ILE A 9 -6.43 -3.19 -8.17
N CYS A 10 -5.27 -3.45 -7.59
CA CYS A 10 -4.01 -2.85 -8.07
C CYS A 10 -3.71 -3.25 -9.51
N ARG A 11 -4.04 -4.49 -9.88
CA ARG A 11 -3.80 -5.01 -11.22
C ARG A 11 -4.60 -4.27 -12.29
N THR A 12 -5.71 -3.64 -11.93
CA THR A 12 -6.54 -2.88 -12.90
C THR A 12 -5.91 -1.57 -13.34
N SER A 13 -4.91 -1.05 -12.62
CA SER A 13 -4.24 0.19 -12.99
C SER A 13 -3.43 -0.01 -14.28
N PRO A 14 -3.57 0.86 -15.30
CA PRO A 14 -2.81 0.71 -16.53
C PRO A 14 -1.30 0.69 -16.29
N GLY A 15 -0.63 -0.31 -16.83
CA GLY A 15 0.81 -0.46 -16.68
C GLY A 15 1.28 -0.95 -15.31
N ALA A 16 0.36 -1.36 -14.44
CA ALA A 16 0.72 -1.84 -13.11
C ALA A 16 1.45 -3.18 -13.17
N LYS A 17 2.54 -3.28 -12.42
CA LYS A 17 3.34 -4.50 -12.28
C LYS A 17 3.59 -4.77 -10.82
N VAL A 18 3.55 -6.03 -10.45
CA VAL A 18 3.84 -6.48 -9.09
C VAL A 18 5.21 -7.13 -9.03
N SER A 19 5.93 -6.91 -7.94
CA SER A 19 7.22 -7.54 -7.69
C SER A 19 7.44 -7.75 -6.20
N ASP A 20 8.47 -8.51 -5.86
CA ASP A 20 8.92 -8.73 -4.49
C ASP A 20 10.39 -8.31 -4.38
N PRO A 21 10.67 -6.98 -4.35
CA PRO A 21 12.04 -6.48 -4.45
C PRO A 21 12.91 -6.82 -3.22
N TRP A 22 12.28 -7.11 -2.09
CA TRP A 22 13.00 -7.46 -0.87
C TRP A 22 13.10 -8.96 -0.63
N GLY A 23 12.36 -9.76 -1.39
CA GLY A 23 12.17 -11.18 -1.12
C GLY A 23 11.24 -11.40 0.08
N GLY A 24 10.83 -12.63 0.31
CA GLY A 24 10.05 -12.99 1.49
C GLY A 24 8.53 -12.86 1.38
N GLY A 25 8.00 -12.56 0.22
CA GLY A 25 6.54 -12.58 0.01
C GLY A 25 5.84 -11.25 0.04
N HIS A 26 6.56 -10.16 -0.24
CA HIS A 26 5.95 -8.84 -0.44
C HIS A 26 5.26 -8.75 -1.80
N ASP A 27 4.22 -7.93 -1.89
CA ASP A 27 3.62 -7.55 -3.17
C ASP A 27 3.77 -6.03 -3.33
N ALA A 28 4.77 -5.61 -4.07
CA ALA A 28 5.03 -4.20 -4.36
C ALA A 28 4.51 -3.85 -5.76
N TRP A 29 3.51 -3.00 -5.82
CA TRP A 29 2.88 -2.58 -7.07
C TRP A 29 3.49 -1.29 -7.58
N LYS A 30 3.87 -1.27 -8.85
CA LYS A 30 4.52 -0.12 -9.50
C LYS A 30 3.84 0.22 -10.80
N VAL A 31 3.85 1.51 -11.13
CA VAL A 31 3.52 2.04 -12.46
C VAL A 31 4.67 2.93 -12.88
N GLY A 32 5.24 2.68 -14.06
CA GLY A 32 6.37 3.47 -14.56
C GLY A 32 7.58 3.47 -13.64
N GLY A 33 7.82 2.37 -12.92
CA GLY A 33 8.92 2.26 -11.99
C GLY A 33 8.68 2.91 -10.62
N LYS A 34 7.52 3.53 -10.41
CA LYS A 34 7.17 4.15 -9.14
C LYS A 34 6.18 3.30 -8.37
N MET A 35 6.52 2.95 -7.13
CA MET A 35 5.67 2.15 -6.29
C MET A 35 4.49 2.97 -5.78
N PHE A 36 3.28 2.41 -5.83
CA PHE A 36 2.07 3.07 -5.33
C PHE A 36 1.35 2.27 -4.24
N ALA A 37 1.62 0.99 -4.11
CA ALA A 37 1.04 0.14 -3.07
C ALA A 37 2.01 -0.98 -2.71
N CYS A 38 1.99 -1.40 -1.46
CA CYS A 38 2.83 -2.49 -0.99
C CYS A 38 2.09 -3.29 0.09
N ILE A 39 2.07 -4.60 -0.07
CA ILE A 39 1.57 -5.52 0.95
C ILE A 39 2.77 -6.21 1.56
N GLY A 40 2.89 -6.13 2.89
CA GLY A 40 4.00 -6.74 3.62
C GLY A 40 3.92 -8.26 3.65
N ALA A 41 5.08 -8.89 3.81
CA ALA A 41 5.18 -10.35 3.88
C ALA A 41 4.66 -10.90 5.20
N VAL A 42 4.84 -10.18 6.28
CA VAL A 42 4.58 -10.65 7.64
C VAL A 42 3.42 -9.88 8.29
N THR A 43 3.47 -8.57 8.22
CA THR A 43 2.47 -7.71 8.86
C THR A 43 1.23 -7.62 7.98
N PRO A 44 0.04 -7.93 8.50
CA PRO A 44 -1.19 -7.75 7.73
C PRO A 44 -1.44 -6.26 7.50
N GLY A 45 -1.92 -5.93 6.31
CA GLY A 45 -2.21 -4.56 5.93
C GLY A 45 -1.60 -4.19 4.60
N VAL A 46 -2.04 -3.09 4.04
CA VAL A 46 -1.52 -2.53 2.81
C VAL A 46 -1.07 -1.10 3.04
N SER A 47 0.10 -0.75 2.52
CA SER A 47 0.59 0.62 2.51
C SER A 47 0.34 1.20 1.13
N VAL A 48 -0.26 2.38 1.06
CA VAL A 48 -0.56 3.04 -0.20
C VAL A 48 -0.03 4.47 -0.18
N LYS A 49 0.41 4.93 -1.34
CA LYS A 49 0.86 6.31 -1.50
C LYS A 49 -0.35 7.20 -1.75
N THR A 50 -0.40 8.34 -1.04
CA THR A 50 -1.39 9.38 -1.29
C THR A 50 -0.80 10.45 -2.20
N ASP A 51 -1.58 11.45 -2.55
CA ASP A 51 -1.13 12.58 -3.36
C ASP A 51 -0.30 13.60 -2.60
N GLY A 52 -0.16 13.46 -1.28
CA GLY A 52 0.68 14.34 -0.49
C GLY A 52 0.60 14.09 1.00
N ILE A 53 1.49 14.74 1.75
CA ILE A 53 1.56 14.61 3.21
C ILE A 53 0.25 15.06 3.87
N GLU A 54 -0.37 16.12 3.34
CA GLU A 54 -1.61 16.65 3.90
C GLU A 54 -2.76 15.66 3.78
N THR A 55 -2.89 15.00 2.64
CA THR A 55 -3.90 13.96 2.43
C THR A 55 -3.67 12.78 3.35
N ALA A 56 -2.42 12.34 3.48
CA ALA A 56 -2.07 11.24 4.38
C ALA A 56 -2.43 11.59 5.83
N GLN A 57 -2.08 12.79 6.28
CA GLN A 57 -2.36 13.22 7.65
C GLN A 57 -3.87 13.33 7.90
N MET A 58 -4.61 13.81 6.93
CA MET A 58 -6.08 13.89 7.03
C MET A 58 -6.71 12.52 7.22
N LEU A 59 -6.24 11.52 6.47
CA LEU A 59 -6.76 10.15 6.59
C LEU A 59 -6.42 9.54 7.95
N ILE A 60 -5.23 9.81 8.47
CA ILE A 60 -4.83 9.34 9.79
C ILE A 60 -5.66 10.00 10.88
N ASP A 61 -5.83 11.33 10.81
CA ASP A 61 -6.60 12.08 11.79
C ASP A 61 -8.08 11.69 11.79
N ALA A 62 -8.61 11.32 10.64
CA ALA A 62 -9.98 10.85 10.51
C ALA A 62 -10.18 9.40 10.98
N GLY A 63 -9.12 8.70 11.36
CA GLY A 63 -9.21 7.31 11.80
C GLY A 63 -9.39 6.31 10.67
N LEU A 64 -9.20 6.73 9.42
CA LEU A 64 -9.39 5.87 8.24
C LEU A 64 -8.14 5.10 7.86
N ALA A 65 -6.98 5.53 8.35
CA ALA A 65 -5.70 4.92 8.05
C ALA A 65 -4.73 5.12 9.20
N VAL A 66 -3.60 4.43 9.15
CA VAL A 66 -2.50 4.61 10.09
C VAL A 66 -1.25 5.03 9.34
N ARG A 67 -0.25 5.52 10.05
CA ARG A 67 1.03 5.85 9.45
C ARG A 67 1.69 4.58 8.90
N ALA A 68 2.20 4.65 7.66
CA ALA A 68 2.94 3.55 7.04
C ALA A 68 4.40 3.63 7.51
N PRO A 69 4.88 2.68 8.34
CA PRO A 69 6.27 2.70 8.78
C PRO A 69 7.20 2.42 7.59
N TYR A 70 8.41 2.99 7.65
CA TYR A 70 9.45 2.84 6.62
C TYR A 70 9.15 3.50 5.28
N PHE A 71 8.01 4.16 5.12
CA PHE A 71 7.64 4.89 3.91
C PHE A 71 7.62 6.39 4.17
N HIS A 72 7.66 7.15 3.07
CA HIS A 72 7.52 8.59 3.15
C HIS A 72 6.19 8.98 3.81
N ARG A 73 6.13 10.17 4.40
CA ARG A 73 4.94 10.65 5.12
C ARG A 73 3.70 10.81 4.26
N SER A 74 3.84 10.81 2.94
CA SER A 74 2.69 10.78 2.00
C SER A 74 2.05 9.40 1.89
N TRP A 75 2.62 8.38 2.51
CA TRP A 75 2.09 7.02 2.53
C TRP A 75 1.25 6.78 3.78
N VAL A 76 0.21 5.99 3.62
CA VAL A 76 -0.62 5.53 4.74
C VAL A 76 -0.79 4.02 4.68
N GLY A 77 -1.02 3.41 5.84
CA GLY A 77 -1.31 2.00 5.94
C GLY A 77 -2.77 1.75 6.30
N SER A 78 -3.28 0.58 5.92
CA SER A 78 -4.56 0.10 6.42
C SER A 78 -4.36 -0.53 7.81
N PHE A 79 -5.44 -0.61 8.60
CA PHE A 79 -5.34 -1.20 9.93
C PHE A 79 -5.08 -2.69 9.85
N VAL A 80 -5.89 -3.45 9.12
CA VAL A 80 -5.74 -4.90 8.98
C VAL A 80 -6.36 -5.36 7.66
N LEU A 81 -5.68 -6.27 6.97
CA LEU A 81 -6.28 -7.00 5.86
C LEU A 81 -7.04 -8.21 6.41
N LYS A 82 -8.28 -8.36 6.01
CA LYS A 82 -9.05 -9.57 6.29
C LYS A 82 -8.57 -10.71 5.41
N ARG A 83 -8.56 -11.89 5.99
CA ARG A 83 -8.15 -13.11 5.30
C ARG A 83 -9.26 -13.69 4.44
#